data_ce87597f117443aee90411be87223773
#
_entry.id   ce87597f117443aee90411be87223773
#
_cell.length_a   1.000
_cell.length_b   1.000
_cell.length_c   1.000
_cell.angle_alpha   90.00
_cell.angle_beta   90.00
_cell.angle_gamma   90.00
#
_symmetry.space_group_name_H-M   'P 1'
#
loop_
_entity.id
_entity.type
_entity.pdbx_description
1 polymer ?
#
loop_
_entity_poly.entity_id
_entity_poly.type
_entity_poly.pdbx_seq_one_letter_code
_entity_poly.pdbx_strand_id
1 'polypeptide(L)'
;MSEIMKIDAEYSDWINEISLRFKSSQIKAAIRVNREMLLFYWSIGHDISELHNESKYGKSFYKNLSQDLQTVLPDVKSFSVTNLKYMKYFYEMYHTSNRQQVVDDFENTNHQQVVDECIFMIPWGHHIQIINKCKGNTDKALFFVRKTYENNWSRNVLLNFLDTGLYEREGKAITNFEKLLPDVGSDLAKEITKDPYNFDFLTLREGYDEKELKDALMNNIQKFLLELGKGFAFVGREYRLVVGETEQFIDMLFYNIQKHCYVVIEIK
;
A
#
# COMPACT_ATOMS: atom_id res chain seq x y z
N MET A 1 55.41 0.39 10.63
CA MET A 1 54.46 -0.11 11.66
C MET A 1 53.11 0.50 11.31
N SER A 2 52.15 -0.31 10.89
CA SER A 2 50.79 0.18 10.64
C SER A 2 50.16 0.44 12.01
N GLU A 3 49.80 1.69 12.30
CA GLU A 3 48.96 2.01 13.44
C GLU A 3 47.63 1.25 13.35
N ILE A 4 47.40 0.39 14.35
CA ILE A 4 46.10 -0.32 14.47
C ILE A 4 45.12 0.74 14.93
N MET A 5 44.20 1.12 14.03
CA MET A 5 43.12 2.06 14.32
C MET A 5 42.29 1.50 15.49
N LYS A 6 42.22 2.22 16.60
CA LYS A 6 41.35 1.86 17.73
C LYS A 6 39.92 2.11 17.34
N ILE A 7 39.14 1.05 17.18
CA ILE A 7 37.70 1.10 16.98
C ILE A 7 37.07 1.30 18.37
N ASP A 8 36.72 2.53 18.70
CA ASP A 8 35.97 2.88 19.90
C ASP A 8 34.46 3.02 19.61
N ALA A 9 33.68 3.27 20.65
CA ALA A 9 32.21 3.41 20.50
C ALA A 9 31.85 4.59 19.60
N GLU A 10 32.55 5.69 19.67
CA GLU A 10 32.33 6.90 18.87
C GLU A 10 32.53 6.63 17.38
N TYR A 11 33.57 5.88 17.01
CA TYR A 11 33.83 5.49 15.64
C TYR A 11 32.71 4.55 15.12
N SER A 12 32.28 3.60 15.94
CA SER A 12 31.18 2.68 15.58
C SER A 12 29.85 3.42 15.35
N ASP A 13 29.53 4.39 16.21
CA ASP A 13 28.33 5.22 16.08
C ASP A 13 28.40 6.09 14.82
N TRP A 14 29.56 6.67 14.52
CA TRP A 14 29.77 7.43 13.28
C TRP A 14 29.58 6.57 12.02
N ILE A 15 30.12 5.35 12.00
CA ILE A 15 29.90 4.41 10.87
C ILE A 15 28.43 4.06 10.71
N ASN A 16 27.72 3.82 11.81
CA ASN A 16 26.27 3.57 11.78
C ASN A 16 25.51 4.77 11.22
N GLU A 17 25.86 5.98 11.63
CA GLU A 17 25.26 7.21 11.11
C GLU A 17 25.51 7.39 9.60
N ILE A 18 26.73 7.14 9.13
CA ILE A 18 27.05 7.18 7.69
C ILE A 18 26.21 6.15 6.94
N SER A 19 26.10 4.92 7.46
CA SER A 19 25.27 3.86 6.86
C SER A 19 23.80 4.27 6.74
N LEU A 20 23.23 4.88 7.78
CA LEU A 20 21.85 5.38 7.76
C LEU A 20 21.67 6.52 6.74
N ARG A 21 22.60 7.47 6.70
CA ARG A 21 22.57 8.57 5.71
C ARG A 21 22.69 8.05 4.28
N PHE A 22 23.55 7.07 4.05
CA PHE A 22 23.71 6.44 2.74
C PHE A 22 22.41 5.72 2.31
N LYS A 23 21.84 4.86 3.17
CA LYS A 23 20.56 4.17 2.91
C LYS A 23 19.42 5.14 2.63
N SER A 24 19.31 6.20 3.42
CA SER A 24 18.31 7.26 3.21
C SER A 24 18.48 7.93 1.84
N SER A 25 19.73 8.23 1.44
CA SER A 25 20.03 8.84 0.15
C SER A 25 19.69 7.90 -1.01
N GLN A 26 19.98 6.60 -0.88
CA GLN A 26 19.58 5.60 -1.89
C GLN A 26 18.06 5.52 -2.06
N ILE A 27 17.31 5.50 -0.95
CA ILE A 27 15.83 5.48 -0.98
C ILE A 27 15.30 6.73 -1.67
N LYS A 28 15.79 7.91 -1.31
CA LYS A 28 15.39 9.19 -1.95
C LYS A 28 15.69 9.18 -3.46
N ALA A 29 16.84 8.66 -3.85
CA ALA A 29 17.20 8.55 -5.27
C ALA A 29 16.25 7.59 -6.01
N ALA A 30 15.95 6.42 -5.44
CA ALA A 30 15.03 5.45 -6.03
C ALA A 30 13.61 6.02 -6.20
N ILE A 31 13.10 6.77 -5.21
CA ILE A 31 11.80 7.46 -5.28
C ILE A 31 11.79 8.48 -6.43
N ARG A 32 12.85 9.28 -6.55
CA ARG A 32 12.95 10.28 -7.63
C ARG A 32 13.00 9.62 -9.00
N VAL A 33 13.80 8.57 -9.17
CA VAL A 33 13.87 7.83 -10.43
C VAL A 33 12.51 7.23 -10.80
N ASN A 34 11.81 6.62 -9.84
CA ASN A 34 10.46 6.08 -10.07
C ASN A 34 9.48 7.18 -10.50
N ARG A 35 9.52 8.34 -9.82
CA ARG A 35 8.66 9.49 -10.16
C ARG A 35 8.90 9.98 -11.57
N GLU A 36 10.15 10.20 -11.98
CA GLU A 36 10.50 10.65 -13.32
C GLU A 36 10.08 9.64 -14.41
N MET A 37 10.24 8.34 -14.13
CA MET A 37 9.74 7.29 -15.02
C MET A 37 8.22 7.31 -15.17
N LEU A 38 7.48 7.55 -14.10
CA LEU A 38 6.02 7.63 -14.15
C LEU A 38 5.54 8.89 -14.87
N LEU A 39 6.19 10.03 -14.69
CA LEU A 39 5.94 11.25 -15.44
C LEU A 39 6.18 11.04 -16.93
N PHE A 40 7.25 10.35 -17.28
CA PHE A 40 7.53 9.97 -18.66
C PHE A 40 6.47 9.03 -19.24
N TYR A 41 6.02 8.01 -18.49
CA TYR A 41 4.93 7.13 -18.92
C TYR A 41 3.61 7.88 -19.06
N TRP A 42 3.36 8.86 -18.20
CA TRP A 42 2.23 9.77 -18.31
C TRP A 42 2.25 10.56 -19.61
N SER A 43 3.40 11.16 -19.98
CA SER A 43 3.52 11.93 -21.24
C SER A 43 3.28 11.06 -22.47
N ILE A 44 3.82 9.84 -22.51
CA ILE A 44 3.53 8.89 -23.59
C ILE A 44 2.04 8.53 -23.64
N GLY A 45 1.45 8.27 -22.48
CA GLY A 45 0.01 7.98 -22.37
C GLY A 45 -0.86 9.11 -22.89
N HIS A 46 -0.51 10.35 -22.53
CA HIS A 46 -1.12 11.58 -23.06
C HIS A 46 -1.03 11.63 -24.59
N ASP A 47 0.17 11.51 -25.16
CA ASP A 47 0.37 11.59 -26.58
C ASP A 47 -0.41 10.52 -27.36
N ILE A 48 -0.49 9.31 -26.83
CA ILE A 48 -1.27 8.23 -27.44
C ILE A 48 -2.77 8.52 -27.37
N SER A 49 -3.25 9.04 -26.25
CA SER A 49 -4.67 9.28 -26.01
C SER A 49 -5.18 10.56 -26.67
N GLU A 50 -4.57 11.70 -26.35
CA GLU A 50 -5.06 13.02 -26.79
C GLU A 50 -4.79 13.31 -28.27
N LEU A 51 -3.67 12.83 -28.82
CA LEU A 51 -3.37 12.98 -30.24
C LEU A 51 -4.07 11.95 -31.12
N HIS A 52 -4.91 11.08 -30.51
CA HIS A 52 -5.63 10.00 -31.20
C HIS A 52 -4.74 9.16 -32.13
N ASN A 53 -3.49 8.93 -31.70
CA ASN A 53 -2.46 8.27 -32.50
C ASN A 53 -2.89 6.85 -32.93
N GLU A 54 -3.65 6.14 -32.07
CA GLU A 54 -4.16 4.81 -32.37
C GLU A 54 -5.13 4.81 -33.59
N SER A 55 -6.05 5.76 -33.66
CA SER A 55 -6.99 5.90 -34.77
C SER A 55 -6.31 6.44 -36.03
N LYS A 56 -5.34 7.33 -35.88
CA LYS A 56 -4.58 7.94 -36.99
C LYS A 56 -3.66 6.96 -37.71
N TYR A 57 -2.99 6.06 -36.97
CA TYR A 57 -1.98 5.15 -37.53
C TYR A 57 -2.47 3.70 -37.67
N GLY A 58 -3.72 3.39 -37.26
CA GLY A 58 -4.41 2.13 -37.53
C GLY A 58 -4.05 0.96 -36.61
N LYS A 59 -4.59 -0.21 -36.93
CA LYS A 59 -4.57 -1.42 -36.06
C LYS A 59 -3.18 -1.91 -35.63
N SER A 60 -2.13 -1.60 -36.38
CA SER A 60 -0.75 -2.01 -36.09
C SER A 60 0.05 -0.96 -35.30
N PHE A 61 -0.57 0.14 -34.90
CA PHE A 61 0.09 1.27 -34.24
C PHE A 61 1.02 0.85 -33.11
N TYR A 62 0.51 0.14 -32.10
CA TYR A 62 1.34 -0.27 -30.95
C TYR A 62 2.49 -1.20 -31.32
N LYS A 63 2.28 -2.07 -32.31
CA LYS A 63 3.33 -2.98 -32.76
C LYS A 63 4.45 -2.20 -33.44
N ASN A 64 4.10 -1.30 -34.35
CA ASN A 64 5.06 -0.46 -35.08
C ASN A 64 5.80 0.47 -34.10
N LEU A 65 5.06 1.19 -33.24
CA LEU A 65 5.64 2.05 -32.20
C LEU A 65 6.62 1.30 -31.29
N SER A 66 6.26 0.09 -30.85
CA SER A 66 7.14 -0.77 -30.05
C SER A 66 8.41 -1.14 -30.80
N GLN A 67 8.32 -1.52 -32.07
CA GLN A 67 9.47 -1.89 -32.90
C GLN A 67 10.38 -0.70 -33.18
N ASP A 68 9.80 0.44 -33.53
CA ASP A 68 10.56 1.67 -33.86
C ASP A 68 11.33 2.17 -32.61
N LEU A 69 10.65 2.20 -31.43
CA LEU A 69 11.29 2.59 -30.17
C LEU A 69 12.39 1.61 -29.74
N GLN A 70 12.20 0.30 -29.92
CA GLN A 70 13.23 -0.70 -29.62
C GLN A 70 14.42 -0.63 -30.61
N THR A 71 14.19 -0.18 -31.83
CA THR A 71 15.27 0.03 -32.80
C THR A 71 16.12 1.24 -32.41
N VAL A 72 15.49 2.32 -31.95
CA VAL A 72 16.19 3.56 -31.55
C VAL A 72 16.83 3.40 -30.16
N LEU A 73 16.19 2.63 -29.27
CA LEU A 73 16.58 2.43 -27.86
C LEU A 73 16.66 0.92 -27.53
N PRO A 74 17.64 0.18 -28.06
CA PRO A 74 17.69 -1.28 -27.98
C PRO A 74 17.84 -1.82 -26.54
N ASP A 75 18.45 -1.05 -25.64
CA ASP A 75 18.67 -1.45 -24.24
C ASP A 75 17.45 -1.21 -23.34
N VAL A 76 16.39 -0.56 -23.85
CA VAL A 76 15.21 -0.17 -23.07
C VAL A 76 14.08 -1.17 -23.28
N LYS A 77 13.80 -1.99 -22.26
CA LYS A 77 12.74 -3.01 -22.30
C LYS A 77 11.32 -2.47 -22.03
N SER A 78 11.21 -1.20 -21.68
CA SER A 78 9.95 -0.56 -21.24
C SER A 78 8.93 -0.36 -22.36
N PHE A 79 9.32 -0.47 -23.62
CA PHE A 79 8.48 -0.15 -24.79
C PHE A 79 7.83 -1.39 -25.42
N SER A 80 7.49 -2.41 -24.64
CA SER A 80 6.67 -3.50 -25.14
C SER A 80 5.25 -3.03 -25.46
N VAL A 81 4.59 -3.67 -26.45
CA VAL A 81 3.20 -3.38 -26.82
C VAL A 81 2.27 -3.33 -25.61
N THR A 82 2.41 -4.27 -24.70
CA THR A 82 1.61 -4.34 -23.48
C THR A 82 1.86 -3.13 -22.58
N ASN A 83 3.13 -2.74 -22.39
CA ASN A 83 3.47 -1.62 -21.51
C ASN A 83 3.03 -0.28 -22.09
N LEU A 84 3.15 -0.08 -23.42
CA LEU A 84 2.62 1.11 -24.09
C LEU A 84 1.11 1.26 -23.92
N LYS A 85 0.36 0.16 -23.95
CA LYS A 85 -1.08 0.18 -23.65
C LYS A 85 -1.35 0.54 -22.18
N TYR A 86 -0.55 0.04 -21.23
CA TYR A 86 -0.68 0.44 -19.83
C TYR A 86 -0.33 1.91 -19.58
N MET A 87 0.61 2.50 -20.32
CA MET A 87 0.89 3.94 -20.26
C MET A 87 -0.33 4.76 -20.69
N LYS A 88 -1.03 4.35 -21.76
CA LYS A 88 -2.30 4.97 -22.17
C LYS A 88 -3.36 4.84 -21.05
N TYR A 89 -3.59 3.62 -20.54
CA TYR A 89 -4.58 3.41 -19.49
C TYR A 89 -4.26 4.15 -18.18
N PHE A 90 -2.98 4.31 -17.88
CA PHE A 90 -2.50 5.09 -16.74
C PHE A 90 -2.90 6.56 -16.88
N TYR A 91 -2.66 7.16 -18.03
CA TYR A 91 -3.09 8.52 -18.33
C TYR A 91 -4.62 8.61 -18.28
N GLU A 92 -5.34 7.77 -19.03
CA GLU A 92 -6.81 7.79 -19.11
C GLU A 92 -7.50 7.59 -17.76
N MET A 93 -6.93 6.78 -16.88
CA MET A 93 -7.52 6.50 -15.56
C MET A 93 -7.44 7.70 -14.62
N TYR A 94 -6.36 8.47 -14.68
CA TYR A 94 -6.12 9.52 -13.69
C TYR A 94 -6.23 10.94 -14.26
N HIS A 95 -6.38 11.08 -15.57
CA HIS A 95 -6.44 12.38 -16.23
C HIS A 95 -7.82 13.06 -16.11
N THR A 96 -8.87 12.34 -15.72
CA THR A 96 -10.24 12.84 -15.74
C THR A 96 -10.47 14.05 -14.85
N SER A 97 -11.01 15.11 -15.49
CA SER A 97 -11.64 16.30 -14.93
C SER A 97 -10.82 17.15 -13.94
N ASN A 98 -10.25 18.24 -14.41
CA ASN A 98 -9.56 19.33 -13.70
C ASN A 98 -8.12 19.13 -13.26
N ARG A 99 -7.43 18.09 -13.72
CA ARG A 99 -6.04 17.78 -13.33
C ARG A 99 -4.98 18.27 -14.34
N GLN A 100 -5.36 19.06 -15.33
CA GLN A 100 -4.42 19.64 -16.30
C GLN A 100 -3.42 20.63 -15.66
N GLN A 101 -3.63 21.05 -14.40
CA GLN A 101 -2.76 22.01 -13.71
C GLN A 101 -1.64 21.38 -12.86
N VAL A 102 -1.60 20.05 -12.72
CA VAL A 102 -0.65 19.37 -11.78
C VAL A 102 0.81 19.40 -12.26
N VAL A 103 1.06 19.74 -13.52
CA VAL A 103 2.44 19.77 -14.07
C VAL A 103 3.13 21.11 -13.86
N ASP A 104 2.38 22.22 -13.69
CA ASP A 104 2.96 23.57 -13.69
C ASP A 104 2.96 24.32 -12.34
N ASP A 105 2.15 23.91 -11.32
CA ASP A 105 2.03 24.67 -10.08
C ASP A 105 2.33 23.84 -8.82
N PHE A 106 3.59 23.86 -8.35
CA PHE A 106 4.07 23.13 -7.17
C PHE A 106 3.91 23.88 -5.83
N GLU A 107 3.13 24.96 -5.73
CA GLU A 107 3.15 25.80 -4.51
C GLU A 107 1.84 26.00 -3.73
N ASN A 108 0.74 25.27 -4.00
CA ASN A 108 -0.48 25.47 -3.18
C ASN A 108 -1.13 24.16 -2.69
N THR A 109 -1.14 24.00 -1.37
CA THR A 109 -1.62 22.85 -0.60
C THR A 109 -3.13 22.84 -0.39
N ASN A 110 -3.81 21.80 -0.92
CA ASN A 110 -5.14 21.36 -0.47
C ASN A 110 -5.22 19.81 -0.59
N HIS A 111 -6.09 19.16 0.19
CA HIS A 111 -6.21 17.70 0.31
C HIS A 111 -6.26 16.94 -1.04
N GLN A 112 -6.73 17.57 -2.10
CA GLN A 112 -6.80 17.01 -3.45
C GLN A 112 -5.41 16.91 -4.11
N GLN A 113 -4.50 17.84 -3.82
CA GLN A 113 -3.11 17.82 -4.30
C GLN A 113 -2.31 16.65 -3.72
N VAL A 114 -2.56 16.26 -2.48
CA VAL A 114 -1.86 15.13 -1.82
C VAL A 114 -2.14 13.80 -2.55
N VAL A 115 -3.36 13.60 -3.04
CA VAL A 115 -3.73 12.38 -3.78
C VAL A 115 -3.08 12.36 -5.17
N ASP A 116 -2.99 13.50 -5.83
CA ASP A 116 -2.36 13.65 -7.14
C ASP A 116 -0.84 13.42 -7.06
N GLU A 117 -0.19 13.85 -5.97
CA GLU A 117 1.20 13.53 -5.70
C GLU A 117 1.45 12.03 -5.46
N CYS A 118 0.55 11.34 -4.77
CA CYS A 118 0.67 9.91 -4.48
C CYS A 118 0.69 9.04 -5.75
N ILE A 119 0.04 9.47 -6.84
CA ILE A 119 0.03 8.76 -8.13
C ILE A 119 1.47 8.52 -8.63
N PHE A 120 2.35 9.51 -8.49
CA PHE A 120 3.73 9.40 -8.96
C PHE A 120 4.70 8.85 -7.89
N MET A 121 4.20 8.43 -6.72
CA MET A 121 5.01 7.94 -5.61
C MET A 121 4.99 6.42 -5.45
N ILE A 122 3.96 5.74 -5.96
CA ILE A 122 3.89 4.27 -5.90
C ILE A 122 4.54 3.63 -7.15
N PRO A 123 5.11 2.42 -7.05
CA PRO A 123 5.80 1.78 -8.17
C PRO A 123 4.88 1.44 -9.34
N TRP A 124 5.43 1.46 -10.58
CA TRP A 124 4.70 1.13 -11.81
C TRP A 124 3.95 -0.20 -11.75
N GLY A 125 4.57 -1.23 -11.16
CA GLY A 125 3.93 -2.54 -11.02
C GLY A 125 2.66 -2.54 -10.16
N HIS A 126 2.49 -1.56 -9.25
CA HIS A 126 1.25 -1.37 -8.49
C HIS A 126 0.17 -0.74 -9.37
N HIS A 127 0.52 0.26 -10.19
CA HIS A 127 -0.43 0.85 -11.15
C HIS A 127 -1.00 -0.17 -12.12
N ILE A 128 -0.18 -1.08 -12.64
CA ILE A 128 -0.66 -2.16 -13.51
C ILE A 128 -1.74 -2.99 -12.82
N GLN A 129 -1.57 -3.33 -11.53
CA GLN A 129 -2.57 -4.09 -10.78
C GLN A 129 -3.85 -3.28 -10.54
N ILE A 130 -3.71 -2.02 -10.15
CA ILE A 130 -4.83 -1.10 -9.94
C ILE A 130 -5.64 -0.92 -11.23
N ILE A 131 -4.97 -0.66 -12.36
CA ILE A 131 -5.61 -0.51 -13.67
C ILE A 131 -6.42 -1.76 -14.04
N ASN A 132 -5.84 -2.94 -13.87
CA ASN A 132 -6.49 -4.20 -14.21
C ASN A 132 -7.73 -4.49 -13.33
N LYS A 133 -7.65 -4.18 -12.05
CA LYS A 133 -8.70 -4.53 -11.08
C LYS A 133 -9.77 -3.46 -10.94
N CYS A 134 -9.42 -2.19 -11.10
CA CYS A 134 -10.39 -1.09 -10.97
C CYS A 134 -11.19 -0.82 -12.25
N LYS A 135 -10.76 -1.33 -13.42
CA LYS A 135 -11.52 -1.30 -14.68
C LYS A 135 -12.13 0.07 -15.04
N GLY A 136 -11.35 1.14 -14.90
CA GLY A 136 -11.79 2.50 -15.22
C GLY A 136 -12.57 3.22 -14.10
N ASN A 137 -12.76 2.62 -12.94
CA ASN A 137 -13.28 3.32 -11.77
C ASN A 137 -12.15 4.13 -11.12
N THR A 138 -12.09 5.42 -11.43
CA THR A 138 -11.05 6.35 -10.97
C THR A 138 -11.06 6.52 -9.46
N ASP A 139 -12.23 6.61 -8.82
CA ASP A 139 -12.32 6.81 -7.35
C ASP A 139 -11.76 5.60 -6.60
N LYS A 140 -12.11 4.39 -7.05
CA LYS A 140 -11.56 3.14 -6.53
C LYS A 140 -10.05 3.06 -6.77
N ALA A 141 -9.56 3.46 -7.93
CA ALA A 141 -8.13 3.46 -8.24
C ALA A 141 -7.36 4.42 -7.33
N LEU A 142 -7.85 5.64 -7.13
CA LEU A 142 -7.24 6.65 -6.25
C LEU A 142 -7.25 6.23 -4.78
N PHE A 143 -8.31 5.59 -4.34
CA PHE A 143 -8.36 4.99 -3.01
C PHE A 143 -7.20 4.01 -2.80
N PHE A 144 -6.98 3.08 -3.73
CA PHE A 144 -5.89 2.11 -3.62
C PHE A 144 -4.50 2.74 -3.80
N VAL A 145 -4.36 3.77 -4.63
CA VAL A 145 -3.12 4.56 -4.74
C VAL A 145 -2.78 5.17 -3.38
N ARG A 146 -3.72 5.90 -2.77
CA ARG A 146 -3.54 6.52 -1.45
C ARG A 146 -3.20 5.50 -0.37
N LYS A 147 -4.00 4.43 -0.25
CA LYS A 147 -3.75 3.37 0.75
C LYS A 147 -2.41 2.68 0.55
N THR A 148 -2.00 2.47 -0.69
CA THR A 148 -0.68 1.89 -1.01
C THR A 148 0.45 2.82 -0.57
N TYR A 149 0.33 4.11 -0.83
CA TYR A 149 1.31 5.11 -0.44
C TYR A 149 1.39 5.26 1.09
N GLU A 150 0.27 5.49 1.76
CA GLU A 150 0.20 5.68 3.22
C GLU A 150 0.72 4.48 4.00
N ASN A 151 0.41 3.27 3.51
CA ASN A 151 0.73 2.02 4.20
C ASN A 151 1.96 1.31 3.65
N ASN A 152 2.63 1.84 2.61
CA ASN A 152 3.76 1.21 1.91
C ASN A 152 3.47 -0.25 1.55
N TRP A 153 2.29 -0.52 0.98
CA TRP A 153 1.90 -1.88 0.62
C TRP A 153 2.83 -2.44 -0.46
N SER A 154 3.26 -3.68 -0.26
CA SER A 154 3.88 -4.44 -1.33
C SER A 154 2.83 -4.79 -2.39
N ARG A 155 3.30 -5.17 -3.60
CA ARG A 155 2.39 -5.57 -4.68
C ARG A 155 1.45 -6.72 -4.28
N ASN A 156 1.91 -7.68 -3.48
CA ASN A 156 1.09 -8.81 -3.04
C ASN A 156 0.02 -8.39 -2.02
N VAL A 157 0.35 -7.48 -1.11
CA VAL A 157 -0.59 -6.90 -0.15
C VAL A 157 -1.66 -6.10 -0.88
N LEU A 158 -1.27 -5.25 -1.84
CA LEU A 158 -2.21 -4.50 -2.67
C LEU A 158 -3.16 -5.44 -3.43
N LEU A 159 -2.62 -6.51 -4.06
CA LEU A 159 -3.44 -7.49 -4.79
C LEU A 159 -4.47 -8.15 -3.87
N ASN A 160 -4.06 -8.56 -2.68
CA ASN A 160 -4.98 -9.14 -1.71
C ASN A 160 -6.14 -8.19 -1.38
N PHE A 161 -5.87 -6.91 -1.14
CA PHE A 161 -6.91 -5.93 -0.84
C PHE A 161 -7.79 -5.56 -2.06
N LEU A 162 -7.24 -5.60 -3.26
CA LEU A 162 -8.00 -5.44 -4.50
C LEU A 162 -8.96 -6.62 -4.72
N ASP A 163 -8.50 -7.85 -4.47
CA ASP A 163 -9.27 -9.08 -4.67
C ASP A 163 -10.35 -9.26 -3.61
N THR A 164 -10.12 -8.80 -2.39
CA THR A 164 -11.05 -8.91 -1.28
C THR A 164 -12.02 -7.74 -1.14
N GLY A 165 -12.01 -6.81 -2.08
CA GLY A 165 -13.00 -5.74 -2.16
C GLY A 165 -12.93 -4.74 -1.00
N LEU A 166 -11.71 -4.36 -0.57
CA LEU A 166 -11.52 -3.39 0.53
C LEU A 166 -12.27 -2.07 0.28
N TYR A 167 -12.26 -1.56 -0.95
CA TYR A 167 -12.93 -0.31 -1.30
C TYR A 167 -14.44 -0.36 -1.04
N GLU A 168 -15.08 -1.48 -1.34
CA GLU A 168 -16.52 -1.67 -1.17
C GLU A 168 -16.92 -1.88 0.29
N ARG A 169 -15.97 -2.27 1.14
CA ARG A 169 -16.19 -2.60 2.55
C ARG A 169 -15.82 -1.45 3.49
N GLU A 170 -14.96 -0.53 3.08
CA GLU A 170 -14.44 0.52 3.95
C GLU A 170 -15.58 1.37 4.53
N GLY A 171 -15.54 1.59 5.83
CA GLY A 171 -16.56 2.34 6.56
C GLY A 171 -17.88 1.61 6.78
N LYS A 172 -17.98 0.30 6.49
CA LYS A 172 -19.21 -0.49 6.64
C LYS A 172 -19.23 -1.42 7.85
N ALA A 173 -18.11 -1.54 8.60
CA ALA A 173 -18.12 -2.37 9.79
C ALA A 173 -19.00 -1.76 10.89
N ILE A 174 -19.76 -2.63 11.56
CA ILE A 174 -20.61 -2.25 12.67
C ILE A 174 -19.74 -2.33 13.92
N THR A 175 -19.42 -1.18 14.51
CA THR A 175 -18.71 -1.10 15.78
C THR A 175 -19.65 -0.61 16.89
N ASN A 176 -19.36 -0.99 18.14
CA ASN A 176 -20.08 -0.53 19.30
C ASN A 176 -19.30 0.52 20.12
N PHE A 177 -18.22 1.04 19.57
CA PHE A 177 -17.33 1.97 20.26
C PHE A 177 -18.06 3.24 20.72
N GLU A 178 -18.95 3.80 19.88
CA GLU A 178 -19.75 4.97 20.22
C GLU A 178 -20.71 4.76 21.40
N LYS A 179 -21.15 3.51 21.62
CA LYS A 179 -22.07 3.15 22.71
C LYS A 179 -21.37 2.83 24.02
N LEU A 180 -20.13 2.35 23.96
CA LEU A 180 -19.42 1.78 25.09
C LEU A 180 -18.26 2.64 25.61
N LEU A 181 -17.74 3.53 24.77
CA LEU A 181 -16.58 4.37 25.08
C LEU A 181 -16.96 5.85 25.07
N PRO A 182 -16.37 6.69 25.95
CA PRO A 182 -16.43 8.15 25.81
C PRO A 182 -15.90 8.58 24.44
N ASP A 183 -16.36 9.71 23.91
CA ASP A 183 -16.09 10.19 22.55
C ASP A 183 -14.60 10.10 22.16
N VAL A 184 -13.70 10.58 23.02
CA VAL A 184 -12.24 10.51 22.79
C VAL A 184 -11.74 9.07 22.74
N GLY A 185 -12.29 8.17 23.55
CA GLY A 185 -11.94 6.75 23.55
C GLY A 185 -12.49 6.00 22.34
N SER A 186 -13.68 6.37 21.88
CA SER A 186 -14.32 5.82 20.68
C SER A 186 -13.52 6.18 19.41
N ASP A 187 -13.12 7.44 19.27
CA ASP A 187 -12.32 7.89 18.12
C ASP A 187 -10.94 7.22 18.12
N LEU A 188 -10.30 7.10 19.29
CA LEU A 188 -9.03 6.40 19.41
C LEU A 188 -9.16 4.91 19.06
N ALA A 189 -10.24 4.25 19.48
CA ALA A 189 -10.50 2.85 19.16
C ALA A 189 -10.72 2.65 17.65
N LYS A 190 -11.47 3.54 16.99
CA LYS A 190 -11.65 3.54 15.54
C LYS A 190 -10.33 3.74 14.79
N GLU A 191 -9.44 4.60 15.31
CA GLU A 191 -8.12 4.84 14.72
C GLU A 191 -7.17 3.64 14.86
N ILE A 192 -7.29 2.88 15.95
CA ILE A 192 -6.44 1.72 16.23
C ILE A 192 -6.87 0.51 15.41
N THR A 193 -8.19 0.30 15.29
CA THR A 193 -8.75 -0.85 14.59
C THR A 193 -8.97 -0.54 13.11
N LYS A 194 -8.72 -1.52 12.28
CA LYS A 194 -9.01 -1.45 10.86
C LYS A 194 -10.47 -1.84 10.63
N ASP A 195 -11.19 -1.03 9.89
CA ASP A 195 -12.60 -1.25 9.64
C ASP A 195 -12.88 -1.22 8.12
N PRO A 196 -13.43 -2.29 7.53
CA PRO A 196 -13.64 -3.63 8.09
C PRO A 196 -12.42 -4.56 7.96
N TYR A 197 -12.35 -5.57 8.79
CA TYR A 197 -11.38 -6.67 8.64
C TYR A 197 -11.82 -7.66 7.57
N ASN A 198 -10.84 -8.23 6.86
CA ASN A 198 -11.08 -9.32 5.92
C ASN A 198 -10.47 -10.62 6.41
N PHE A 199 -11.32 -11.63 6.61
CA PHE A 199 -10.94 -12.97 7.03
C PHE A 199 -11.11 -14.03 5.92
N ASP A 200 -11.28 -13.63 4.66
CA ASP A 200 -11.44 -14.56 3.52
C ASP A 200 -10.24 -15.49 3.32
N PHE A 201 -9.09 -15.13 3.91
CA PHE A 201 -7.92 -16.00 3.91
C PHE A 201 -8.05 -17.23 4.84
N LEU A 202 -9.07 -17.25 5.72
CA LEU A 202 -9.39 -18.39 6.55
C LEU A 202 -10.28 -19.33 5.75
N THR A 203 -9.76 -20.51 5.43
CA THR A 203 -10.53 -21.54 4.73
C THR A 203 -11.39 -22.28 5.76
N LEU A 204 -12.52 -21.68 6.14
CA LEU A 204 -13.47 -22.24 7.10
C LEU A 204 -14.67 -22.83 6.36
N ARG A 205 -15.25 -23.94 6.87
CA ARG A 205 -16.52 -24.49 6.40
C ARG A 205 -17.69 -23.64 6.90
N GLU A 206 -18.84 -23.72 6.24
CA GLU A 206 -20.06 -23.16 6.81
C GLU A 206 -20.39 -23.83 8.17
N GLY A 207 -20.66 -23.03 9.19
CA GLY A 207 -20.96 -23.51 10.54
C GLY A 207 -19.73 -23.93 11.36
N TYR A 208 -18.57 -23.29 11.11
CA TYR A 208 -17.38 -23.45 11.94
C TYR A 208 -17.66 -23.07 13.41
N ASP A 209 -16.97 -23.72 14.33
CA ASP A 209 -17.01 -23.38 15.75
C ASP A 209 -15.90 -22.39 16.15
N GLU A 210 -16.00 -21.88 17.38
CA GLU A 210 -15.05 -20.92 17.95
C GLU A 210 -13.61 -21.44 17.94
N LYS A 211 -13.41 -22.74 18.22
CA LYS A 211 -12.10 -23.36 18.24
C LYS A 211 -11.49 -23.44 16.84
N GLU A 212 -12.29 -23.84 15.84
CA GLU A 212 -11.86 -23.89 14.45
C GLU A 212 -11.42 -22.51 13.95
N LEU A 213 -12.16 -21.45 14.32
CA LEU A 213 -11.79 -20.07 13.99
C LEU A 213 -10.48 -19.64 14.67
N LYS A 214 -10.31 -19.92 15.96
CA LYS A 214 -9.08 -19.63 16.71
C LYS A 214 -7.86 -20.33 16.07
N ASP A 215 -8.00 -21.60 15.73
CA ASP A 215 -6.93 -22.39 15.13
C ASP A 215 -6.61 -21.90 13.71
N ALA A 216 -7.61 -21.55 12.91
CA ALA A 216 -7.42 -21.00 11.56
C ALA A 216 -6.70 -19.64 11.59
N LEU A 217 -7.05 -18.75 12.53
CA LEU A 217 -6.35 -17.47 12.73
C LEU A 217 -4.89 -17.69 13.13
N MET A 218 -4.61 -18.62 14.04
CA MET A 218 -3.25 -18.93 14.46
C MET A 218 -2.42 -19.55 13.33
N ASN A 219 -2.98 -20.47 12.56
CA ASN A 219 -2.30 -21.07 11.41
C ASN A 219 -1.99 -20.06 10.31
N ASN A 220 -2.74 -18.95 10.26
CA ASN A 220 -2.55 -17.86 9.32
C ASN A 220 -2.13 -16.55 10.00
N ILE A 221 -1.43 -16.63 11.12
CA ILE A 221 -1.08 -15.47 11.97
C ILE A 221 -0.40 -14.32 11.19
N GLN A 222 0.40 -14.63 10.18
CA GLN A 222 1.02 -13.61 9.33
C GLN A 222 -0.02 -12.82 8.54
N LYS A 223 -1.01 -13.50 7.95
CA LYS A 223 -2.11 -12.85 7.22
C LYS A 223 -3.01 -12.08 8.17
N PHE A 224 -3.24 -12.64 9.35
CA PHE A 224 -4.02 -11.97 10.39
C PHE A 224 -3.34 -10.68 10.88
N LEU A 225 -2.03 -10.69 11.12
CA LEU A 225 -1.27 -9.49 11.47
C LEU A 225 -1.27 -8.43 10.35
N LEU A 226 -1.22 -8.86 9.08
CA LEU A 226 -1.37 -7.95 7.94
C LEU A 226 -2.76 -7.33 7.90
N GLU A 227 -3.78 -8.09 8.24
CA GLU A 227 -5.16 -7.60 8.28
C GLU A 227 -5.41 -6.65 9.45
N LEU A 228 -4.81 -6.89 10.63
CA LEU A 228 -4.83 -5.96 11.76
C LEU A 228 -4.17 -4.61 11.45
N GLY A 229 -3.23 -4.59 10.51
CA GLY A 229 -2.55 -3.38 10.06
C GLY A 229 -1.20 -3.15 10.74
N LYS A 230 -0.68 -1.91 10.61
CA LYS A 230 0.65 -1.55 11.11
C LYS A 230 0.70 -1.42 12.63
N GLY A 231 1.83 -1.83 13.17
CA GLY A 231 2.16 -1.60 14.59
C GLY A 231 1.61 -2.65 15.54
N PHE A 232 0.97 -3.72 15.05
CA PHE A 232 0.55 -4.81 15.92
C PHE A 232 1.65 -5.86 16.07
N ALA A 233 1.94 -6.23 17.31
CA ALA A 233 2.80 -7.33 17.68
C ALA A 233 1.98 -8.39 18.43
N PHE A 234 2.07 -9.66 18.02
CA PHE A 234 1.42 -10.76 18.71
C PHE A 234 2.16 -11.08 20.01
N VAL A 235 1.43 -11.06 21.14
CA VAL A 235 1.96 -11.34 22.47
C VAL A 235 1.70 -12.78 22.88
N GLY A 236 0.50 -13.30 22.65
CA GLY A 236 0.17 -14.67 23.00
C GLY A 236 -1.26 -15.06 22.68
N ARG A 237 -1.48 -16.38 22.66
CA ARG A 237 -2.79 -17.03 22.59
C ARG A 237 -3.13 -17.61 23.98
N GLU A 238 -4.41 -17.62 24.33
CA GLU A 238 -4.89 -18.13 25.63
C GLU A 238 -4.08 -17.53 26.78
N TYR A 239 -3.87 -16.22 26.71
CA TYR A 239 -3.00 -15.52 27.65
C TYR A 239 -3.63 -15.47 29.02
N ARG A 240 -2.97 -16.11 30.00
CA ARG A 240 -3.45 -16.16 31.36
C ARG A 240 -3.27 -14.82 32.04
N LEU A 241 -4.37 -14.24 32.49
CA LEU A 241 -4.38 -13.02 33.29
C LEU A 241 -4.92 -13.34 34.70
N VAL A 242 -4.18 -12.94 35.72
CA VAL A 242 -4.61 -13.10 37.12
C VAL A 242 -4.95 -11.72 37.67
N VAL A 243 -6.22 -11.53 38.05
CA VAL A 243 -6.71 -10.28 38.67
C VAL A 243 -7.27 -10.61 40.02
N GLY A 244 -6.52 -10.30 41.10
CA GLY A 244 -6.84 -10.72 42.44
C GLY A 244 -6.80 -12.26 42.61
N GLU A 245 -7.91 -12.87 42.96
CA GLU A 245 -8.07 -14.33 43.11
C GLU A 245 -8.70 -14.99 41.86
N THR A 246 -8.99 -14.20 40.81
CA THR A 246 -9.68 -14.68 39.60
C THR A 246 -8.69 -14.85 38.47
N GLU A 247 -8.72 -16.03 37.83
CA GLU A 247 -7.99 -16.29 36.59
C GLU A 247 -8.91 -16.09 35.39
N GLN A 248 -8.41 -15.39 34.38
CA GLN A 248 -9.08 -15.19 33.10
C GLN A 248 -8.10 -15.55 31.97
N PHE A 249 -8.63 -16.04 30.87
CA PHE A 249 -7.85 -16.37 29.69
C PHE A 249 -8.32 -15.49 28.55
N ILE A 250 -7.38 -14.72 28.00
CA ILE A 250 -7.60 -13.89 26.83
C ILE A 250 -7.32 -14.74 25.58
N ASP A 251 -8.25 -14.80 24.64
CA ASP A 251 -8.11 -15.61 23.43
C ASP A 251 -6.87 -15.28 22.64
N MET A 252 -6.69 -13.99 22.31
CA MET A 252 -5.48 -13.48 21.67
C MET A 252 -5.12 -12.10 22.23
N LEU A 253 -3.87 -11.94 22.62
CA LEU A 253 -3.31 -10.69 23.10
C LEU A 253 -2.31 -10.14 22.09
N PHE A 254 -2.49 -8.88 21.74
CA PHE A 254 -1.57 -8.11 20.89
C PHE A 254 -1.10 -6.88 21.64
N TYR A 255 0.00 -6.30 21.19
CA TYR A 255 0.48 -4.99 21.59
C TYR A 255 0.57 -4.06 20.38
N ASN A 256 -0.06 -2.90 20.46
CA ASN A 256 0.08 -1.89 19.43
C ASN A 256 1.26 -0.97 19.77
N ILE A 257 2.32 -1.06 18.98
CA ILE A 257 3.59 -0.35 19.19
C ILE A 257 3.40 1.16 19.00
N GLN A 258 2.53 1.58 18.10
CA GLN A 258 2.34 3.01 17.79
C GLN A 258 1.52 3.73 18.86
N LYS A 259 0.55 3.04 19.44
CA LYS A 259 -0.36 3.59 20.46
C LYS A 259 0.03 3.20 21.89
N HIS A 260 1.07 2.38 22.05
CA HIS A 260 1.59 1.91 23.34
C HIS A 260 0.51 1.26 24.23
N CYS A 261 -0.37 0.44 23.64
CA CYS A 261 -1.46 -0.23 24.35
C CYS A 261 -1.56 -1.72 24.01
N TYR A 262 -2.11 -2.50 24.94
CA TYR A 262 -2.51 -3.86 24.67
C TYR A 262 -3.87 -3.90 23.97
N VAL A 263 -4.01 -4.82 23.03
CA VAL A 263 -5.26 -5.09 22.31
C VAL A 263 -5.67 -6.52 22.56
N VAL A 264 -6.86 -6.68 23.14
CA VAL A 264 -7.47 -7.97 23.45
C VAL A 264 -8.45 -8.33 22.35
N ILE A 265 -8.32 -9.52 21.80
CA ILE A 265 -9.27 -10.06 20.81
C ILE A 265 -9.92 -11.29 21.44
N GLU A 266 -11.22 -11.21 21.59
CA GLU A 266 -12.09 -12.29 22.05
C GLU A 266 -12.91 -12.81 20.86
N ILE A 267 -12.96 -14.13 20.73
CA ILE A 267 -13.69 -14.81 19.65
C ILE A 267 -14.93 -15.45 20.28
N LYS A 268 -16.09 -15.12 19.71
CA LYS A 268 -17.38 -15.62 20.20
C LYS A 268 -18.23 -16.13 19.04
#